data_bc282d67a14e7fed12638ce1457f3ccb
#
_entry.id   bc282d67a14e7fed12638ce1457f3ccb
#
_cell.length_a   1.000
_cell.length_b   1.000
_cell.length_c   1.000
_cell.angle_alpha   90.00
_cell.angle_beta   90.00
_cell.angle_gamma   90.00
#
_symmetry.space_group_name_H-M   'P 1'
#
loop_
_entity.id
_entity.type
_entity.pdbx_description
1 polymer ?
#
loop_
_entity_poly.entity_id
_entity_poly.type
_entity_poly.pdbx_seq_one_letter_code
_entity_poly.pdbx_strand_id
1 'polypeptide(L)'
;MSEQAIRLTQYSHGAGCGCKISPKVLETILYSEQAKFVDPNLLVGNETSDDAAVYDLGNGTSIVSTTDFFMPIVDNPFDFGRIAATNAISDIFAMGGKPIMAIAILGWPINTLAPEIARDVVEGGRFACQQAGIALAGGHSIDAPEPIFGLAVTGVVPTERIKKNSTAQAGCKLYLTKPLGIGVLTTAEKKSLLKPEHQGLATETMCQMNLAGAAFAAIDGVKAMTDVTGFGLLGHLSEVCRGAGVQAQLRYADIPKLPGVEEYIAAGAVPGGTGRNFASYGHLMGEMPTEWRDLLCDPQTSGGLLLAVTPEAEAEVQAAAAEFGIKLAAIGELVTARGGRPMIEIR
;
A
#
# COMPACT_ATOMS: atom_id res chain seq x y z
N MET A 1 -33.21 25.11 -1.07
CA MET A 1 -32.93 23.74 -1.51
C MET A 1 -31.60 23.36 -0.89
N SER A 2 -31.55 22.39 0.02
CA SER A 2 -30.28 21.91 0.58
C SER A 2 -29.47 21.33 -0.59
N GLU A 3 -28.32 21.91 -0.89
CA GLU A 3 -27.34 21.26 -1.78
C GLU A 3 -27.08 19.87 -1.21
N GLN A 4 -27.50 18.88 -1.96
CA GLN A 4 -27.25 17.49 -1.59
C GLN A 4 -25.74 17.29 -1.70
N ALA A 5 -25.07 17.01 -0.60
CA ALA A 5 -23.62 16.80 -0.58
C ALA A 5 -23.24 15.76 -1.62
N ILE A 6 -22.31 16.11 -2.50
CA ILE A 6 -21.86 15.20 -3.57
C ILE A 6 -21.12 14.04 -2.92
N ARG A 7 -21.45 12.84 -3.37
CA ARG A 7 -20.79 11.58 -2.95
C ARG A 7 -19.92 11.07 -4.09
N LEU A 8 -18.62 11.36 -4.05
CA LEU A 8 -17.69 10.99 -5.13
C LEU A 8 -17.67 9.49 -5.45
N THR A 9 -17.84 8.65 -4.43
CA THR A 9 -17.84 7.18 -4.60
C THR A 9 -19.00 6.67 -5.48
N GLN A 10 -20.02 7.48 -5.76
CA GLN A 10 -21.12 7.13 -6.65
C GLN A 10 -20.78 7.32 -8.14
N TYR A 11 -19.69 8.00 -8.45
CA TYR A 11 -19.24 8.31 -9.81
C TYR A 11 -18.16 7.36 -10.31
N SER A 12 -17.90 6.26 -9.58
CA SER A 12 -16.91 5.26 -9.96
C SER A 12 -17.38 3.84 -9.69
N HIS A 13 -16.96 2.90 -10.54
CA HIS A 13 -17.25 1.47 -10.38
C HIS A 13 -16.29 0.78 -9.39
N GLY A 14 -15.15 1.36 -9.10
CA GLY A 14 -14.13 0.88 -8.17
C GLY A 14 -13.90 1.86 -7.03
N ALA A 15 -13.03 1.50 -6.10
CA ALA A 15 -12.67 2.36 -4.96
C ALA A 15 -11.23 2.10 -4.50
N GLY A 16 -10.43 3.17 -4.37
CA GLY A 16 -9.06 3.11 -3.87
C GLY A 16 -8.21 2.03 -4.54
N CYS A 17 -7.24 1.49 -3.83
CA CYS A 17 -6.36 0.42 -4.33
C CYS A 17 -7.09 -0.91 -4.62
N GLY A 18 -8.34 -1.08 -4.17
CA GLY A 18 -9.17 -2.24 -4.51
C GLY A 18 -9.58 -2.31 -5.99
N CYS A 19 -9.37 -1.26 -6.79
CA CYS A 19 -9.59 -1.24 -8.23
C CYS A 19 -8.40 -1.74 -9.07
N LYS A 20 -7.27 -2.08 -8.44
CA LYS A 20 -6.09 -2.62 -9.15
C LYS A 20 -6.46 -3.85 -9.99
N ILE A 21 -5.84 -3.95 -11.17
CA ILE A 21 -5.91 -5.16 -12.01
C ILE A 21 -5.32 -6.33 -11.21
N SER A 22 -5.99 -7.48 -11.24
CA SER A 22 -5.48 -8.64 -10.48
C SER A 22 -4.11 -9.09 -10.98
N PRO A 23 -3.22 -9.59 -10.09
CA PRO A 23 -1.87 -10.00 -10.46
C PRO A 23 -1.81 -10.92 -11.68
N LYS A 24 -2.68 -11.92 -11.75
CA LYS A 24 -2.76 -12.86 -12.87
C LYS A 24 -3.05 -12.19 -14.22
N VAL A 25 -3.94 -11.20 -14.23
CA VAL A 25 -4.26 -10.44 -15.47
C VAL A 25 -3.11 -9.52 -15.81
N LEU A 26 -2.51 -8.86 -14.80
CA LEU A 26 -1.37 -7.98 -14.97
C LEU A 26 -0.15 -8.73 -15.55
N GLU A 27 0.15 -9.94 -15.10
CA GLU A 27 1.18 -10.80 -15.68
C GLU A 27 0.97 -11.03 -17.19
N THR A 28 -0.28 -11.24 -17.62
CA THR A 28 -0.61 -11.39 -19.04
C THR A 28 -0.38 -10.10 -19.83
N ILE A 29 -0.71 -8.94 -19.24
CA ILE A 29 -0.53 -7.63 -19.87
C ILE A 29 0.95 -7.28 -20.01
N LEU A 30 1.75 -7.60 -18.99
CA LEU A 30 3.18 -7.29 -18.94
C LEU A 30 4.05 -8.30 -19.66
N TYR A 31 3.47 -9.43 -20.10
CA TYR A 31 4.21 -10.43 -20.89
C TYR A 31 4.71 -9.82 -22.19
N SER A 32 5.98 -10.02 -22.49
CA SER A 32 6.61 -9.54 -23.72
C SER A 32 7.57 -10.60 -24.26
N GLU A 33 7.49 -10.83 -25.56
CA GLU A 33 8.47 -11.65 -26.32
C GLU A 33 9.66 -10.83 -26.83
N GLN A 34 9.62 -9.50 -26.62
CA GLN A 34 10.72 -8.64 -27.03
C GLN A 34 11.95 -8.83 -26.14
N ALA A 35 13.13 -8.70 -26.72
CA ALA A 35 14.37 -8.71 -25.95
C ALA A 35 14.33 -7.55 -24.92
N LYS A 36 14.57 -7.89 -23.65
CA LYS A 36 14.62 -6.88 -22.60
C LYS A 36 15.83 -5.95 -22.83
N PHE A 37 15.58 -4.65 -22.80
CA PHE A 37 16.66 -3.68 -22.65
C PHE A 37 17.20 -3.78 -21.23
N VAL A 38 18.47 -4.13 -21.10
CA VAL A 38 19.15 -4.26 -19.81
C VAL A 38 19.98 -3.00 -19.58
N ASP A 39 19.57 -2.19 -18.60
CA ASP A 39 20.35 -1.04 -18.11
C ASP A 39 21.02 -1.44 -16.78
N PRO A 40 22.37 -1.45 -16.70
CA PRO A 40 23.06 -1.84 -15.48
C PRO A 40 22.80 -0.88 -14.30
N ASN A 41 22.35 0.34 -14.58
CA ASN A 41 22.02 1.32 -13.54
C ASN A 41 20.56 1.18 -13.03
N LEU A 42 19.71 0.41 -13.71
CA LEU A 42 18.37 0.09 -13.21
C LEU A 42 18.48 -1.02 -12.17
N LEU A 43 18.55 -0.64 -10.89
CA LEU A 43 18.77 -1.57 -9.78
C LEU A 43 17.50 -2.32 -9.36
N VAL A 44 16.33 -1.72 -9.58
CA VAL A 44 15.00 -2.30 -9.32
C VAL A 44 14.08 -1.96 -10.48
N GLY A 45 13.50 -2.98 -11.07
CA GLY A 45 12.52 -2.91 -12.16
C GLY A 45 11.29 -3.76 -11.83
N ASN A 46 10.72 -4.43 -12.84
CA ASN A 46 9.48 -5.20 -12.70
C ASN A 46 9.69 -6.64 -12.17
N GLU A 47 10.93 -7.09 -11.99
CA GLU A 47 11.24 -8.51 -11.79
C GLU A 47 10.86 -9.05 -10.43
N THR A 48 10.92 -8.22 -9.39
CA THR A 48 10.71 -8.61 -7.99
C THR A 48 9.46 -8.00 -7.35
N SER A 49 8.63 -7.32 -8.16
CA SER A 49 7.38 -6.69 -7.68
C SER A 49 7.62 -5.79 -6.47
N ASP A 50 8.71 -5.01 -6.50
CA ASP A 50 8.99 -3.98 -5.51
C ASP A 50 8.10 -2.76 -5.75
N ASP A 51 7.98 -1.87 -4.74
CA ASP A 51 7.03 -0.77 -4.73
C ASP A 51 7.35 0.33 -5.76
N ALA A 52 8.62 0.49 -6.15
CA ALA A 52 9.04 1.50 -7.13
C ALA A 52 10.26 1.07 -7.95
N ALA A 53 10.43 1.70 -9.11
CA ALA A 53 11.66 1.59 -9.87
C ALA A 53 12.81 2.38 -9.22
N VAL A 54 14.03 1.83 -9.25
CA VAL A 54 15.23 2.47 -8.67
C VAL A 54 16.36 2.51 -9.68
N TYR A 55 16.89 3.71 -9.93
CA TYR A 55 17.97 3.97 -10.88
C TYR A 55 19.19 4.56 -10.16
N ASP A 56 20.36 3.92 -10.28
CA ASP A 56 21.61 4.38 -9.70
C ASP A 56 22.21 5.54 -10.51
N LEU A 57 22.58 6.63 -9.83
CA LEU A 57 23.27 7.78 -10.43
C LEU A 57 24.80 7.59 -10.51
N GLY A 58 25.33 6.50 -9.98
CA GLY A 58 26.77 6.19 -9.97
C GLY A 58 27.59 7.00 -8.95
N ASN A 59 26.94 7.72 -8.03
CA ASN A 59 27.58 8.56 -7.01
C ASN A 59 27.17 8.17 -5.57
N GLY A 60 26.64 6.95 -5.38
CA GLY A 60 26.13 6.46 -4.09
C GLY A 60 24.70 6.90 -3.77
N THR A 61 24.03 7.57 -4.72
CA THR A 61 22.63 7.98 -4.61
C THR A 61 21.85 7.38 -5.78
N SER A 62 20.66 6.87 -5.49
CA SER A 62 19.73 6.36 -6.49
C SER A 62 18.44 7.21 -6.51
N ILE A 63 17.84 7.32 -7.70
CA ILE A 63 16.50 7.88 -7.88
C ILE A 63 15.49 6.75 -7.66
N VAL A 64 14.42 7.05 -6.93
CA VAL A 64 13.23 6.21 -6.78
C VAL A 64 12.08 6.88 -7.53
N SER A 65 11.38 6.14 -8.40
CA SER A 65 10.26 6.67 -9.18
C SER A 65 9.08 5.70 -9.16
N THR A 66 7.93 6.24 -8.78
CA THR A 66 6.67 5.48 -8.73
C THR A 66 5.50 6.29 -9.27
N THR A 67 4.40 5.61 -9.54
CA THR A 67 3.12 6.23 -9.85
C THR A 67 1.97 5.39 -9.33
N ASP A 68 1.09 6.02 -8.54
CA ASP A 68 -0.12 5.38 -8.04
C ASP A 68 -1.31 6.35 -8.18
N PHE A 69 -2.42 5.83 -8.70
CA PHE A 69 -3.66 6.58 -8.89
C PHE A 69 -4.85 5.63 -8.84
N PHE A 70 -5.99 6.13 -8.41
CA PHE A 70 -7.20 5.32 -8.28
C PHE A 70 -8.47 6.18 -8.27
N MET A 71 -9.60 5.50 -8.26
CA MET A 71 -10.94 6.08 -8.14
C MET A 71 -11.29 6.39 -6.69
N PRO A 72 -12.24 7.30 -6.42
CA PRO A 72 -12.62 7.70 -5.07
C PRO A 72 -12.92 6.53 -4.13
N ILE A 73 -12.33 6.57 -2.93
CA ILE A 73 -12.59 5.63 -1.84
C ILE A 73 -13.42 6.26 -0.72
N VAL A 74 -13.46 7.58 -0.68
CA VAL A 74 -14.27 8.40 0.24
C VAL A 74 -15.05 9.43 -0.56
N ASP A 75 -16.13 9.94 0.04
CA ASP A 75 -17.02 10.91 -0.63
C ASP A 75 -16.49 12.36 -0.57
N ASN A 76 -15.70 12.70 0.45
CA ASN A 76 -15.11 14.02 0.60
C ASN A 76 -13.97 14.22 -0.41
N PRO A 77 -14.04 15.26 -1.28
CA PRO A 77 -13.03 15.47 -2.32
C PRO A 77 -11.63 15.75 -1.77
N PHE A 78 -11.53 16.56 -0.73
CA PHE A 78 -10.25 16.89 -0.11
C PHE A 78 -9.59 15.66 0.51
N ASP A 79 -10.35 14.83 1.23
CA ASP A 79 -9.84 13.60 1.81
C ASP A 79 -9.48 12.57 0.73
N PHE A 80 -10.23 12.46 -0.36
CA PHE A 80 -9.85 11.64 -1.50
C PHE A 80 -8.48 12.05 -2.05
N GLY A 81 -8.26 13.35 -2.25
CA GLY A 81 -6.98 13.88 -2.71
C GLY A 81 -5.83 13.59 -1.74
N ARG A 82 -6.06 13.78 -0.42
CA ARG A 82 -5.08 13.46 0.63
C ARG A 82 -4.69 11.98 0.61
N ILE A 83 -5.68 11.10 0.57
CA ILE A 83 -5.47 9.64 0.59
C ILE A 83 -4.68 9.21 -0.65
N ALA A 84 -5.07 9.67 -1.84
CA ALA A 84 -4.41 9.30 -3.07
C ALA A 84 -2.94 9.75 -3.12
N ALA A 85 -2.66 10.96 -2.64
CA ALA A 85 -1.30 11.46 -2.55
C ALA A 85 -0.48 10.73 -1.48
N THR A 86 -1.06 10.48 -0.29
CA THR A 86 -0.39 9.71 0.78
C THR A 86 -0.01 8.32 0.31
N ASN A 87 -0.92 7.65 -0.43
CA ASN A 87 -0.67 6.33 -0.99
C ASN A 87 0.49 6.35 -2.00
N ALA A 88 0.48 7.28 -2.97
CA ALA A 88 1.53 7.35 -3.98
C ALA A 88 2.92 7.72 -3.40
N ILE A 89 2.95 8.55 -2.35
CA ILE A 89 4.21 8.91 -1.67
C ILE A 89 4.76 7.73 -0.85
N SER A 90 3.90 6.82 -0.40
CA SER A 90 4.25 5.70 0.46
C SER A 90 5.31 4.78 -0.17
N ASP A 91 5.24 4.51 -1.47
CA ASP A 91 6.21 3.69 -2.19
C ASP A 91 7.64 4.19 -2.04
N ILE A 92 7.83 5.53 -2.03
CA ILE A 92 9.17 6.11 -1.82
C ILE A 92 9.69 5.75 -0.43
N PHE A 93 8.84 5.83 0.60
CA PHE A 93 9.22 5.45 1.96
C PHE A 93 9.42 3.94 2.10
N ALA A 94 8.61 3.12 1.42
CA ALA A 94 8.75 1.67 1.40
C ALA A 94 10.08 1.22 0.80
N MET A 95 10.57 1.91 -0.24
CA MET A 95 11.90 1.70 -0.82
C MET A 95 13.06 2.26 0.03
N GLY A 96 12.77 2.87 1.20
CA GLY A 96 13.76 3.49 2.09
C GLY A 96 14.19 4.88 1.67
N GLY A 97 13.51 5.46 0.70
CA GLY A 97 13.81 6.75 0.12
C GLY A 97 13.19 7.94 0.84
N LYS A 98 13.57 9.13 0.38
CA LYS A 98 12.98 10.40 0.75
C LYS A 98 12.33 11.00 -0.51
N PRO A 99 11.04 11.34 -0.53
CA PRO A 99 10.41 12.01 -1.65
C PRO A 99 11.03 13.40 -1.85
N ILE A 100 11.13 13.87 -3.11
CA ILE A 100 11.67 15.19 -3.45
C ILE A 100 10.69 16.05 -4.23
N MET A 101 9.81 15.45 -5.01
CA MET A 101 8.73 16.15 -5.73
C MET A 101 7.66 15.15 -6.19
N ALA A 102 6.48 15.70 -6.50
CA ALA A 102 5.39 14.95 -7.11
C ALA A 102 4.74 15.73 -8.25
N ILE A 103 4.15 15.01 -9.21
CA ILE A 103 3.28 15.56 -10.26
C ILE A 103 1.94 14.83 -10.26
N ALA A 104 0.84 15.57 -10.46
CA ALA A 104 -0.51 15.04 -10.38
C ALA A 104 -0.94 14.31 -11.66
N ILE A 105 -1.73 13.25 -11.49
CA ILE A 105 -2.49 12.58 -12.54
C ILE A 105 -3.97 12.78 -12.21
N LEU A 106 -4.72 13.46 -13.09
CA LEU A 106 -6.12 13.76 -12.90
C LEU A 106 -6.94 13.33 -14.11
N GLY A 107 -7.84 12.37 -13.92
CA GLY A 107 -8.95 12.10 -14.82
C GLY A 107 -10.24 12.66 -14.21
N TRP A 108 -11.02 13.47 -14.96
CA TRP A 108 -12.20 14.11 -14.38
C TRP A 108 -13.36 14.16 -15.34
N PRO A 109 -14.59 13.76 -14.94
CA PRO A 109 -15.76 13.81 -15.79
C PRO A 109 -16.36 15.23 -15.78
N ILE A 110 -15.78 16.14 -16.57
CA ILE A 110 -16.07 17.59 -16.56
C ILE A 110 -17.54 17.94 -16.89
N ASN A 111 -18.26 17.03 -17.55
CA ASN A 111 -19.66 17.21 -17.90
C ASN A 111 -20.63 16.80 -16.78
N THR A 112 -20.15 16.12 -15.73
CA THR A 112 -20.97 15.56 -14.63
C THR A 112 -20.57 16.07 -13.26
N LEU A 113 -19.31 16.41 -13.06
CA LEU A 113 -18.76 16.91 -11.81
C LEU A 113 -18.13 18.29 -12.02
N ALA A 114 -18.51 19.25 -11.19
CA ALA A 114 -18.01 20.62 -11.25
C ALA A 114 -16.48 20.68 -11.07
N PRO A 115 -15.76 21.58 -11.76
CA PRO A 115 -14.31 21.71 -11.65
C PRO A 115 -13.84 22.16 -10.25
N GLU A 116 -14.71 22.81 -9.48
CA GLU A 116 -14.43 23.19 -8.08
C GLU A 116 -14.19 21.97 -7.19
N ILE A 117 -14.89 20.86 -7.45
CA ILE A 117 -14.70 19.59 -6.73
C ILE A 117 -13.34 18.99 -7.08
N ALA A 118 -12.93 19.03 -8.36
CA ALA A 118 -11.59 18.62 -8.77
C ALA A 118 -10.50 19.47 -8.11
N ARG A 119 -10.73 20.79 -7.98
CA ARG A 119 -9.83 21.67 -7.24
C ARG A 119 -9.65 21.20 -5.80
N ASP A 120 -10.71 20.86 -5.10
CA ASP A 120 -10.65 20.39 -3.72
C ASP A 120 -9.88 19.06 -3.60
N VAL A 121 -10.00 18.15 -4.60
CA VAL A 121 -9.17 16.93 -4.68
C VAL A 121 -7.69 17.31 -4.82
N VAL A 122 -7.35 18.21 -5.72
CA VAL A 122 -5.96 18.64 -5.93
C VAL A 122 -5.41 19.35 -4.68
N GLU A 123 -6.22 20.14 -3.98
CA GLU A 123 -5.81 20.77 -2.71
C GLU A 123 -5.55 19.74 -1.62
N GLY A 124 -6.34 18.65 -1.53
CA GLY A 124 -6.04 17.51 -0.67
C GLY A 124 -4.69 16.88 -0.99
N GLY A 125 -4.39 16.70 -2.29
CA GLY A 125 -3.09 16.22 -2.76
C GLY A 125 -1.93 17.15 -2.40
N ARG A 126 -2.10 18.48 -2.56
CA ARG A 126 -1.12 19.50 -2.14
C ARG A 126 -0.84 19.44 -0.65
N PHE A 127 -1.89 19.30 0.15
CA PHE A 127 -1.76 19.19 1.59
C PHE A 127 -0.92 17.97 2.00
N ALA A 128 -1.15 16.80 1.40
CA ALA A 128 -0.36 15.60 1.66
C ALA A 128 1.11 15.78 1.21
N CYS A 129 1.35 16.36 0.04
CA CYS A 129 2.69 16.70 -0.42
C CYS A 129 3.42 17.64 0.57
N GLN A 130 2.73 18.67 1.08
CA GLN A 130 3.29 19.58 2.07
C GLN A 130 3.66 18.86 3.37
N GLN A 131 2.83 17.92 3.84
CA GLN A 131 3.15 17.09 5.01
C GLN A 131 4.39 16.21 4.77
N ALA A 132 4.61 15.75 3.54
CA ALA A 132 5.82 15.02 3.15
C ALA A 132 7.04 15.94 2.93
N GLY A 133 6.87 17.27 3.03
CA GLY A 133 7.92 18.24 2.80
C GLY A 133 8.31 18.42 1.32
N ILE A 134 7.40 18.13 0.38
CA ILE A 134 7.63 18.23 -1.06
C ILE A 134 6.60 19.14 -1.75
N ALA A 135 6.94 19.61 -2.95
CA ALA A 135 6.02 20.34 -3.80
C ALA A 135 5.20 19.39 -4.70
N LEU A 136 3.91 19.70 -4.88
CA LEU A 136 3.14 19.24 -6.03
C LEU A 136 3.48 20.18 -7.19
N ALA A 137 4.38 19.75 -8.08
CA ALA A 137 5.10 20.62 -9.02
C ALA A 137 4.45 20.72 -10.41
N GLY A 138 3.27 20.14 -10.60
CA GLY A 138 2.56 20.13 -11.88
C GLY A 138 1.77 18.84 -12.07
N GLY A 139 1.55 18.46 -13.32
CA GLY A 139 0.82 17.24 -13.62
C GLY A 139 0.19 17.21 -15.00
N HIS A 140 -0.67 16.23 -15.23
CA HIS A 140 -1.46 16.07 -16.43
C HIS A 140 -2.91 15.77 -16.11
N SER A 141 -3.84 16.32 -16.89
CA SER A 141 -5.27 16.10 -16.72
C SER A 141 -5.96 15.75 -18.02
N ILE A 142 -6.95 14.85 -17.94
CA ILE A 142 -7.79 14.46 -19.08
C ILE A 142 -9.28 14.49 -18.69
N ASP A 143 -10.16 14.70 -19.66
CA ASP A 143 -11.57 14.38 -19.52
C ASP A 143 -11.72 12.85 -19.49
N ALA A 144 -12.29 12.33 -18.42
CA ALA A 144 -12.43 10.90 -18.18
C ALA A 144 -13.85 10.58 -17.72
N PRO A 145 -14.39 9.37 -17.99
CA PRO A 145 -15.75 9.01 -17.61
C PRO A 145 -15.97 8.92 -16.10
N GLU A 146 -14.89 8.73 -15.32
CA GLU A 146 -14.91 8.60 -13.87
C GLU A 146 -13.79 9.44 -13.23
N PRO A 147 -13.97 9.91 -11.98
CA PRO A 147 -12.92 10.60 -11.26
C PRO A 147 -11.73 9.68 -11.01
N ILE A 148 -10.54 10.12 -11.36
CA ILE A 148 -9.26 9.44 -11.08
C ILE A 148 -8.29 10.50 -10.58
N PHE A 149 -7.61 10.21 -9.46
CA PHE A 149 -6.55 11.06 -8.95
C PHE A 149 -5.41 10.24 -8.35
N GLY A 150 -4.23 10.75 -8.49
CA GLY A 150 -3.02 10.23 -7.87
C GLY A 150 -1.80 11.03 -8.27
N LEU A 151 -0.63 10.49 -7.96
CA LEU A 151 0.63 11.16 -8.21
C LEU A 151 1.62 10.23 -8.91
N ALA A 152 2.50 10.82 -9.73
CA ALA A 152 3.82 10.26 -9.96
C ALA A 152 4.79 10.96 -9.01
N VAL A 153 5.54 10.18 -8.24
CA VAL A 153 6.42 10.68 -7.18
C VAL A 153 7.86 10.28 -7.49
N THR A 154 8.75 11.25 -7.33
CA THR A 154 10.19 11.05 -7.43
C THR A 154 10.81 11.23 -6.05
N GLY A 155 11.68 10.31 -5.68
CA GLY A 155 12.47 10.35 -4.45
C GLY A 155 13.93 10.04 -4.69
N VAL A 156 14.72 10.14 -3.63
CA VAL A 156 16.12 9.74 -3.61
C VAL A 156 16.40 8.84 -2.42
N VAL A 157 17.33 7.91 -2.60
CA VAL A 157 17.75 6.98 -1.55
C VAL A 157 19.28 6.77 -1.66
N PRO A 158 20.04 6.69 -0.54
CA PRO A 158 21.40 6.15 -0.60
C PRO A 158 21.35 4.73 -1.17
N THR A 159 22.14 4.45 -2.21
CA THR A 159 22.09 3.19 -2.97
C THR A 159 22.22 1.97 -2.04
N GLU A 160 23.00 2.06 -0.97
CA GLU A 160 23.20 1.02 0.05
C GLU A 160 21.97 0.78 0.97
N ARG A 161 21.01 1.74 1.01
CA ARG A 161 19.83 1.70 1.89
C ARG A 161 18.54 1.28 1.19
N ILE A 162 18.62 0.96 -0.10
CA ILE A 162 17.45 0.47 -0.85
C ILE A 162 16.89 -0.76 -0.17
N LYS A 163 15.58 -0.75 0.15
CA LYS A 163 14.85 -1.92 0.66
C LYS A 163 14.12 -2.59 -0.49
N LYS A 164 14.35 -3.90 -0.62
CA LYS A 164 13.76 -4.74 -1.69
C LYS A 164 13.10 -5.96 -1.08
N ASN A 165 12.06 -6.46 -1.73
CA ASN A 165 11.42 -7.72 -1.35
C ASN A 165 12.42 -8.89 -1.32
N SER A 166 13.33 -8.92 -2.30
CA SER A 166 14.33 -9.97 -2.46
C SER A 166 15.43 -10.01 -1.39
N THR A 167 15.55 -8.98 -0.55
CA THR A 167 16.59 -8.92 0.49
C THR A 167 16.13 -9.44 1.86
N ALA A 168 14.89 -9.86 1.99
CA ALA A 168 14.37 -10.52 3.18
C ALA A 168 15.13 -11.82 3.49
N GLN A 169 15.18 -12.23 4.75
CA GLN A 169 15.97 -13.38 5.20
C GLN A 169 15.17 -14.24 6.17
N ALA A 170 15.40 -15.56 6.13
CA ALA A 170 14.88 -16.46 7.15
C ALA A 170 15.42 -16.07 8.54
N GLY A 171 14.58 -16.13 9.56
CA GLY A 171 14.86 -15.67 10.92
C GLY A 171 14.40 -14.24 11.21
N CYS A 172 14.09 -13.43 10.17
CA CYS A 172 13.52 -12.12 10.39
C CYS A 172 12.13 -12.21 11.03
N LYS A 173 11.86 -11.32 11.99
CA LYS A 173 10.51 -11.05 12.52
C LYS A 173 9.76 -10.12 11.56
N LEU A 174 8.45 -10.29 11.49
CA LEU A 174 7.57 -9.47 10.66
C LEU A 174 6.81 -8.47 11.53
N TYR A 175 6.75 -7.22 11.08
CA TYR A 175 6.02 -6.12 11.75
C TYR A 175 5.15 -5.39 10.75
N LEU A 176 4.01 -4.86 11.23
CA LEU A 176 3.10 -4.04 10.41
C LEU A 176 2.84 -2.72 11.14
N THR A 177 3.04 -1.60 10.44
CA THR A 177 2.99 -0.26 11.06
C THR A 177 1.60 0.35 11.17
N LYS A 178 0.62 -0.12 10.39
CA LYS A 178 -0.79 0.31 10.47
C LYS A 178 -1.70 -0.92 10.57
N PRO A 179 -2.88 -0.77 11.21
CA PRO A 179 -3.85 -1.86 11.30
C PRO A 179 -4.49 -2.19 9.94
N LEU A 180 -4.93 -3.46 9.78
CA LEU A 180 -5.72 -3.92 8.64
C LEU A 180 -7.22 -3.63 8.85
N GLY A 181 -7.97 -3.62 7.73
CA GLY A 181 -9.42 -3.50 7.73
C GLY A 181 -9.96 -2.29 6.98
N ILE A 182 -9.13 -1.56 6.24
CA ILE A 182 -9.54 -0.35 5.50
C ILE A 182 -10.62 -0.70 4.47
N GLY A 183 -10.42 -1.74 3.67
CA GLY A 183 -11.39 -2.16 2.68
C GLY A 183 -12.70 -2.65 3.30
N VAL A 184 -12.62 -3.34 4.43
CA VAL A 184 -13.79 -3.78 5.21
C VAL A 184 -14.59 -2.58 5.74
N LEU A 185 -13.93 -1.61 6.40
CA LEU A 185 -14.62 -0.45 6.97
C LEU A 185 -15.24 0.45 5.89
N THR A 186 -14.52 0.72 4.80
CA THR A 186 -15.05 1.52 3.67
C THR A 186 -16.21 0.80 2.97
N THR A 187 -16.18 -0.54 2.92
CA THR A 187 -17.32 -1.34 2.42
C THR A 187 -18.51 -1.29 3.40
N ALA A 188 -18.26 -1.35 4.71
CA ALA A 188 -19.29 -1.20 5.73
C ALA A 188 -19.95 0.19 5.65
N GLU A 189 -19.16 1.25 5.45
CA GLU A 189 -19.66 2.61 5.26
C GLU A 189 -20.55 2.71 4.00
N LYS A 190 -20.08 2.20 2.87
CA LYS A 190 -20.86 2.16 1.61
C LYS A 190 -22.18 1.39 1.74
N LYS A 191 -22.21 0.35 2.59
CA LYS A 191 -23.41 -0.46 2.89
C LYS A 191 -24.26 0.13 4.02
N SER A 192 -23.89 1.27 4.60
CA SER A 192 -24.55 1.89 5.76
C SER A 192 -24.60 0.97 6.99
N LEU A 193 -23.58 0.15 7.16
CA LEU A 193 -23.38 -0.75 8.31
C LEU A 193 -22.41 -0.17 9.35
N LEU A 194 -21.65 0.89 8.98
CA LEU A 194 -20.62 1.45 9.84
C LEU A 194 -21.24 2.14 11.06
N LYS A 195 -20.78 1.75 12.25
CA LYS A 195 -21.23 2.35 13.51
C LYS A 195 -20.71 3.79 13.64
N PRO A 196 -21.46 4.69 14.32
CA PRO A 196 -21.05 6.08 14.50
C PRO A 196 -19.64 6.24 15.11
N GLU A 197 -19.29 5.40 16.10
CA GLU A 197 -17.99 5.40 16.79
C GLU A 197 -16.81 4.98 15.88
N HIS A 198 -17.08 4.39 14.72
CA HIS A 198 -16.06 3.97 13.76
C HIS A 198 -15.97 4.89 12.53
N GLN A 199 -16.82 5.92 12.47
CA GLN A 199 -16.77 6.91 11.38
C GLN A 199 -15.41 7.62 11.38
N GLY A 200 -14.85 7.80 10.18
CA GLY A 200 -13.56 8.47 9.99
C GLY A 200 -12.33 7.61 10.25
N LEU A 201 -12.42 6.46 10.96
CA LEU A 201 -11.24 5.64 11.28
C LEU A 201 -10.45 5.19 10.05
N ALA A 202 -11.15 4.73 9.00
CA ALA A 202 -10.49 4.34 7.76
C ALA A 202 -9.83 5.55 7.07
N THR A 203 -10.53 6.68 6.98
CA THR A 203 -10.01 7.92 6.39
C THR A 203 -8.77 8.42 7.13
N GLU A 204 -8.83 8.49 8.46
CA GLU A 204 -7.68 8.91 9.29
C GLU A 204 -6.48 7.97 9.10
N THR A 205 -6.70 6.65 9.07
CA THR A 205 -5.65 5.66 8.86
C THR A 205 -5.02 5.80 7.47
N MET A 206 -5.83 5.99 6.42
CA MET A 206 -5.35 6.20 5.05
C MET A 206 -4.56 7.50 4.88
N CYS A 207 -4.88 8.54 5.65
CA CYS A 207 -4.18 9.83 5.62
C CYS A 207 -2.87 9.85 6.43
N GLN A 208 -2.56 8.81 7.21
CA GLN A 208 -1.29 8.71 7.91
C GLN A 208 -0.17 8.37 6.94
N MET A 209 0.88 9.20 6.92
CA MET A 209 2.06 8.93 6.07
C MET A 209 2.99 7.89 6.68
N ASN A 210 3.62 7.10 5.84
CA ASN A 210 4.63 6.11 6.19
C ASN A 210 6.03 6.75 6.37
N LEU A 211 6.12 7.93 7.02
CA LEU A 211 7.34 8.71 7.21
C LEU A 211 8.48 7.93 7.88
N ALA A 212 8.14 6.98 8.76
CA ALA A 212 9.09 6.14 9.46
C ALA A 212 9.93 5.25 8.52
N GLY A 213 9.50 5.04 7.27
CA GLY A 213 10.18 4.17 6.31
C GLY A 213 11.64 4.58 6.07
N ALA A 214 11.91 5.87 5.94
CA ALA A 214 13.28 6.37 5.77
C ALA A 214 14.16 6.11 7.02
N ALA A 215 13.60 6.19 8.23
CA ALA A 215 14.28 5.87 9.47
C ALA A 215 14.54 4.36 9.58
N PHE A 216 13.54 3.53 9.28
CA PHE A 216 13.71 2.08 9.26
C PHE A 216 14.77 1.63 8.24
N ALA A 217 14.83 2.28 7.09
CA ALA A 217 15.81 1.95 6.06
C ALA A 217 17.26 2.22 6.48
N ALA A 218 17.49 3.12 7.45
CA ALA A 218 18.81 3.40 8.00
C ALA A 218 19.31 2.31 8.96
N ILE A 219 18.42 1.39 9.39
CA ILE A 219 18.76 0.29 10.31
C ILE A 219 19.17 -0.94 9.50
N ASP A 220 20.40 -1.39 9.66
CA ASP A 220 20.96 -2.51 8.88
C ASP A 220 20.17 -3.82 9.08
N GLY A 221 19.53 -4.01 10.23
CA GLY A 221 18.73 -5.17 10.54
C GLY A 221 17.35 -5.19 9.88
N VAL A 222 16.87 -4.08 9.31
CA VAL A 222 15.68 -4.05 8.44
C VAL A 222 16.09 -4.56 7.06
N LYS A 223 15.78 -5.82 6.78
CA LYS A 223 16.24 -6.52 5.56
C LYS A 223 15.33 -6.28 4.36
N ALA A 224 14.01 -6.19 4.57
CA ALA A 224 13.05 -5.86 3.53
C ALA A 224 11.94 -4.98 4.11
N MET A 225 11.33 -4.20 3.24
CA MET A 225 10.21 -3.33 3.55
C MET A 225 9.36 -3.16 2.31
N THR A 226 8.04 -3.18 2.46
CA THR A 226 7.04 -2.87 1.43
C THR A 226 5.82 -2.26 2.12
N ASP A 227 4.99 -1.50 1.42
CA ASP A 227 3.72 -1.09 1.98
C ASP A 227 2.59 -2.07 1.62
N VAL A 228 1.62 -2.20 2.50
CA VAL A 228 0.50 -3.12 2.31
C VAL A 228 -0.66 -2.36 1.68
N THR A 229 -0.90 -2.60 0.39
CA THR A 229 -1.93 -1.91 -0.39
C THR A 229 -2.97 -2.86 -1.01
N GLY A 230 -3.27 -2.73 -2.28
CA GLY A 230 -4.43 -3.35 -2.93
C GLY A 230 -4.46 -4.87 -2.94
N PHE A 231 -3.33 -5.54 -2.79
CA PHE A 231 -3.28 -7.01 -2.73
C PHE A 231 -3.46 -7.58 -1.32
N GLY A 232 -3.59 -6.72 -0.30
CA GLY A 232 -3.73 -7.12 1.10
C GLY A 232 -2.43 -7.69 1.69
N LEU A 233 -2.44 -7.99 2.99
CA LEU A 233 -1.25 -8.45 3.68
C LEU A 233 -0.66 -9.73 3.05
N LEU A 234 -1.50 -10.72 2.71
CA LEU A 234 -1.00 -11.99 2.15
C LEU A 234 -0.42 -11.81 0.74
N GLY A 235 -0.97 -10.90 -0.06
CA GLY A 235 -0.43 -10.60 -1.39
C GLY A 235 0.98 -10.04 -1.29
N HIS A 236 1.17 -8.94 -0.56
CA HIS A 236 2.47 -8.28 -0.42
C HIS A 236 3.50 -9.18 0.32
N LEU A 237 3.08 -9.91 1.36
CA LEU A 237 3.98 -10.87 2.01
C LEU A 237 4.39 -12.02 1.06
N SER A 238 3.51 -12.43 0.13
CA SER A 238 3.86 -13.44 -0.89
C SER A 238 4.90 -12.92 -1.88
N GLU A 239 4.89 -11.62 -2.20
CA GLU A 239 5.90 -10.97 -3.04
C GLU A 239 7.26 -10.97 -2.33
N VAL A 240 7.29 -10.60 -1.04
CA VAL A 240 8.50 -10.71 -0.20
C VAL A 240 9.02 -12.15 -0.14
N CYS A 241 8.15 -13.12 0.15
CA CYS A 241 8.55 -14.53 0.26
C CYS A 241 9.11 -15.08 -1.06
N ARG A 242 8.48 -14.72 -2.18
CA ARG A 242 8.89 -15.13 -3.52
C ARG A 242 10.22 -14.50 -3.91
N GLY A 243 10.35 -13.19 -3.70
CA GLY A 243 11.57 -12.43 -4.03
C GLY A 243 12.79 -12.93 -3.26
N ALA A 244 12.61 -13.30 -2.00
CA ALA A 244 13.70 -13.75 -1.11
C ALA A 244 13.89 -15.28 -1.06
N GLY A 245 13.00 -16.07 -1.63
CA GLY A 245 13.06 -17.53 -1.55
C GLY A 245 12.83 -18.09 -0.14
N VAL A 246 11.96 -17.45 0.65
CA VAL A 246 11.64 -17.82 2.03
C VAL A 246 10.15 -18.18 2.18
N GLN A 247 9.78 -18.69 3.36
CA GLN A 247 8.39 -18.89 3.77
C GLN A 247 8.07 -18.01 4.97
N ALA A 248 6.79 -17.74 5.22
CA ALA A 248 6.33 -16.96 6.37
C ALA A 248 5.41 -17.77 7.27
N GLN A 249 5.47 -17.49 8.58
CA GLN A 249 4.53 -17.95 9.59
C GLN A 249 3.93 -16.74 10.28
N LEU A 250 2.61 -16.53 10.12
CA LEU A 250 1.86 -15.45 10.75
C LEU A 250 1.08 -15.95 11.96
N ARG A 251 0.93 -15.08 12.96
CA ARG A 251 0.02 -15.27 14.08
C ARG A 251 -1.15 -14.30 13.95
N TYR A 252 -2.32 -14.83 13.59
CA TYR A 252 -3.51 -14.00 13.31
C TYR A 252 -3.90 -13.10 14.49
N ALA A 253 -3.75 -13.60 15.72
CA ALA A 253 -4.08 -12.85 16.92
C ALA A 253 -3.20 -11.60 17.12
N ASP A 254 -1.96 -11.61 16.61
CA ASP A 254 -1.00 -10.51 16.77
C ASP A 254 -1.10 -9.45 15.66
N ILE A 255 -1.89 -9.71 14.61
CA ILE A 255 -2.05 -8.77 13.51
C ILE A 255 -2.89 -7.58 13.98
N PRO A 256 -2.37 -6.33 13.84
CA PRO A 256 -3.12 -5.14 14.23
C PRO A 256 -4.35 -4.95 13.31
N LYS A 257 -5.49 -4.67 13.92
CA LYS A 257 -6.79 -4.57 13.26
C LYS A 257 -7.48 -3.28 13.63
N LEU A 258 -8.20 -2.69 12.69
CA LEU A 258 -9.09 -1.57 12.97
C LEU A 258 -10.25 -2.03 13.88
N PRO A 259 -10.74 -1.16 14.79
CA PRO A 259 -11.84 -1.50 15.67
C PRO A 259 -13.08 -1.98 14.90
N GLY A 260 -13.69 -3.06 15.39
CA GLY A 260 -14.93 -3.61 14.84
C GLY A 260 -14.79 -4.37 13.52
N VAL A 261 -13.60 -4.50 12.92
CA VAL A 261 -13.41 -5.10 11.60
C VAL A 261 -13.97 -6.51 11.50
N GLU A 262 -13.78 -7.35 12.52
CA GLU A 262 -14.26 -8.75 12.52
C GLU A 262 -15.80 -8.81 12.56
N GLU A 263 -16.46 -7.87 13.27
CA GLU A 263 -17.92 -7.75 13.27
C GLU A 263 -18.45 -7.39 11.88
N TYR A 264 -17.78 -6.47 11.16
CA TYR A 264 -18.16 -6.07 9.82
C TYR A 264 -17.93 -7.18 8.79
N ILE A 265 -16.88 -7.97 8.92
CA ILE A 265 -16.66 -9.18 8.12
C ILE A 265 -17.82 -10.15 8.33
N ALA A 266 -18.19 -10.43 9.58
CA ALA A 266 -19.30 -11.31 9.93
C ALA A 266 -20.65 -10.78 9.38
N ALA A 267 -20.82 -9.45 9.30
CA ALA A 267 -21.99 -8.80 8.67
C ALA A 267 -21.91 -8.76 7.12
N GLY A 268 -20.90 -9.37 6.50
CA GLY A 268 -20.72 -9.44 5.06
C GLY A 268 -20.17 -8.17 4.40
N ALA A 269 -19.53 -7.28 5.18
CA ALA A 269 -18.88 -6.09 4.63
C ALA A 269 -17.47 -6.43 4.07
N VAL A 270 -17.42 -7.40 3.17
CA VAL A 270 -16.18 -7.84 2.52
C VAL A 270 -16.11 -7.23 1.12
N PRO A 271 -15.01 -6.52 0.77
CA PRO A 271 -14.86 -5.94 -0.57
C PRO A 271 -14.72 -7.02 -1.65
N GLY A 272 -15.20 -6.73 -2.86
CA GLY A 272 -15.04 -7.65 -4.00
C GLY A 272 -13.55 -7.91 -4.37
N GLY A 273 -12.65 -6.99 -4.02
CA GLY A 273 -11.21 -7.14 -4.18
C GLY A 273 -10.63 -8.31 -3.39
N THR A 274 -11.13 -8.58 -2.19
CA THR A 274 -10.69 -9.69 -1.32
C THR A 274 -10.78 -11.04 -2.01
N GLY A 275 -11.90 -11.33 -2.65
CA GLY A 275 -12.09 -12.59 -3.41
C GLY A 275 -11.15 -12.70 -4.61
N ARG A 276 -10.94 -11.59 -5.35
CA ARG A 276 -9.99 -11.56 -6.48
C ARG A 276 -8.54 -11.76 -6.03
N ASN A 277 -8.17 -11.15 -4.91
CA ASN A 277 -6.86 -11.31 -4.28
C ASN A 277 -6.62 -12.78 -3.94
N PHE A 278 -7.52 -13.39 -3.18
CA PHE A 278 -7.39 -14.80 -2.81
C PHE A 278 -7.38 -15.74 -4.04
N ALA A 279 -8.20 -15.48 -5.04
CA ALA A 279 -8.20 -16.26 -6.28
C ALA A 279 -6.84 -16.19 -7.01
N SER A 280 -6.09 -15.09 -6.87
CA SER A 280 -4.80 -14.90 -7.53
C SER A 280 -3.66 -15.65 -6.85
N TYR A 281 -3.59 -15.64 -5.53
CA TYR A 281 -2.44 -16.17 -4.77
C TYR A 281 -2.82 -17.14 -3.63
N GLY A 282 -4.09 -17.45 -3.43
CA GLY A 282 -4.55 -18.33 -2.35
C GLY A 282 -3.97 -19.74 -2.40
N HIS A 283 -3.56 -20.21 -3.59
CA HIS A 283 -2.88 -21.50 -3.77
C HIS A 283 -1.48 -21.56 -3.10
N LEU A 284 -0.92 -20.42 -2.71
CA LEU A 284 0.35 -20.31 -1.98
C LEU A 284 0.18 -20.38 -0.46
N MET A 285 -1.07 -20.29 0.03
CA MET A 285 -1.40 -20.14 1.44
C MET A 285 -1.71 -21.50 2.09
N GLY A 286 -1.43 -21.59 3.39
CA GLY A 286 -1.96 -22.66 4.22
C GLY A 286 -3.47 -22.56 4.41
N GLU A 287 -4.09 -23.65 4.91
CA GLU A 287 -5.50 -23.63 5.27
C GLU A 287 -5.75 -22.61 6.38
N MET A 288 -6.86 -21.86 6.28
CA MET A 288 -7.27 -20.85 7.26
C MET A 288 -8.79 -20.70 7.27
N PRO A 289 -9.39 -20.23 8.39
CA PRO A 289 -10.78 -19.82 8.44
C PRO A 289 -11.11 -18.73 7.42
N THR A 290 -12.34 -18.72 6.92
CA THR A 290 -12.81 -17.75 5.93
C THR A 290 -12.67 -16.31 6.42
N GLU A 291 -12.97 -16.07 7.69
CA GLU A 291 -12.90 -14.75 8.33
C GLU A 291 -11.47 -14.22 8.36
N TRP A 292 -10.48 -15.09 8.57
CA TRP A 292 -9.06 -14.72 8.52
C TRP A 292 -8.66 -14.36 7.09
N ARG A 293 -9.07 -15.19 6.13
CA ARG A 293 -8.84 -14.91 4.70
C ARG A 293 -9.41 -13.55 4.31
N ASP A 294 -10.65 -13.26 4.75
CA ASP A 294 -11.36 -12.06 4.38
C ASP A 294 -10.69 -10.78 4.93
N LEU A 295 -10.02 -10.87 6.08
CA LEU A 295 -9.19 -9.79 6.60
C LEU A 295 -7.81 -9.71 5.93
N LEU A 296 -7.12 -10.87 5.80
CA LEU A 296 -5.73 -10.89 5.36
C LEU A 296 -5.57 -10.62 3.85
N CYS A 297 -6.62 -10.86 3.08
CA CYS A 297 -6.72 -10.52 1.66
C CYS A 297 -7.47 -9.20 1.41
N ASP A 298 -7.91 -8.48 2.47
CA ASP A 298 -8.61 -7.21 2.37
C ASP A 298 -7.72 -6.16 1.68
N PRO A 299 -8.17 -5.56 0.55
CA PRO A 299 -7.41 -4.49 -0.08
C PRO A 299 -7.24 -3.31 0.88
N GLN A 300 -6.01 -2.93 1.12
CA GLN A 300 -5.69 -1.71 1.87
C GLN A 300 -5.44 -0.57 0.88
N THR A 301 -5.88 0.62 1.20
CA THR A 301 -5.49 1.85 0.51
C THR A 301 -4.64 2.66 1.46
N SER A 302 -3.46 3.06 1.05
CA SER A 302 -2.50 3.75 1.91
C SER A 302 -2.27 3.00 3.23
N GLY A 303 -2.02 1.69 3.15
CA GLY A 303 -1.78 0.85 4.31
C GLY A 303 -0.41 1.08 4.94
N GLY A 304 -0.08 0.27 5.96
CA GLY A 304 1.18 0.38 6.69
C GLY A 304 2.33 -0.34 6.00
N LEU A 305 3.54 -0.06 6.48
CA LEU A 305 4.74 -0.77 6.07
C LEU A 305 4.79 -2.15 6.71
N LEU A 306 5.09 -3.16 5.91
CA LEU A 306 5.46 -4.50 6.33
C LEU A 306 6.98 -4.59 6.37
N LEU A 307 7.53 -4.85 7.54
CA LEU A 307 8.97 -4.91 7.78
C LEU A 307 9.43 -6.34 8.04
N ALA A 308 10.56 -6.74 7.45
CA ALA A 308 11.30 -7.94 7.83
C ALA A 308 12.58 -7.54 8.58
N VAL A 309 12.64 -7.83 9.88
CA VAL A 309 13.66 -7.31 10.81
C VAL A 309 14.40 -8.46 11.46
N THR A 310 15.74 -8.39 11.50
CA THR A 310 16.53 -9.39 12.23
C THR A 310 16.30 -9.26 13.75
N PRO A 311 16.37 -10.35 14.52
CA PRO A 311 16.14 -10.32 15.96
C PRO A 311 17.03 -9.30 16.70
N GLU A 312 18.25 -9.10 16.24
CA GLU A 312 19.22 -8.20 16.87
C GLU A 312 18.83 -6.72 16.75
N ALA A 313 18.07 -6.37 15.70
CA ALA A 313 17.65 -5.00 15.42
C ALA A 313 16.25 -4.67 15.98
N GLU A 314 15.54 -5.61 16.62
CA GLU A 314 14.19 -5.39 17.12
C GLU A 314 14.09 -4.15 18.04
N ALA A 315 15.01 -4.00 18.98
CA ALA A 315 15.00 -2.89 19.93
C ALA A 315 15.21 -1.53 19.23
N GLU A 316 16.09 -1.49 18.22
CA GLU A 316 16.38 -0.28 17.46
C GLU A 316 15.18 0.11 16.59
N VAL A 317 14.54 -0.86 15.92
CA VAL A 317 13.33 -0.63 15.12
C VAL A 317 12.16 -0.17 15.99
N GLN A 318 11.97 -0.74 17.18
CA GLN A 318 10.93 -0.29 18.12
C GLN A 318 11.19 1.13 18.63
N ALA A 319 12.45 1.49 18.91
CA ALA A 319 12.81 2.84 19.30
C ALA A 319 12.54 3.84 18.17
N ALA A 320 12.96 3.54 16.94
CA ALA A 320 12.67 4.36 15.77
C ALA A 320 11.17 4.49 15.52
N ALA A 321 10.39 3.43 15.65
CA ALA A 321 8.93 3.47 15.51
C ALA A 321 8.26 4.39 16.55
N ALA A 322 8.75 4.37 17.79
CA ALA A 322 8.23 5.20 18.87
C ALA A 322 8.39 6.71 18.61
N GLU A 323 9.43 7.14 17.90
CA GLU A 323 9.64 8.54 17.48
C GLU A 323 8.50 9.04 16.58
N PHE A 324 7.85 8.13 15.84
CA PHE A 324 6.68 8.42 14.99
C PHE A 324 5.34 8.05 15.67
N GLY A 325 5.34 7.72 16.96
CA GLY A 325 4.14 7.31 17.70
C GLY A 325 3.61 5.91 17.31
N ILE A 326 4.41 5.10 16.62
CA ILE A 326 4.04 3.75 16.16
C ILE A 326 4.43 2.73 17.24
N LYS A 327 3.48 1.87 17.61
CA LYS A 327 3.72 0.71 18.49
C LYS A 327 3.80 -0.54 17.63
N LEU A 328 4.93 -1.21 17.64
CA LEU A 328 5.16 -2.42 16.87
C LEU A 328 5.08 -3.67 17.75
N ALA A 329 4.35 -4.68 17.26
CA ALA A 329 4.39 -6.04 17.77
C ALA A 329 4.70 -6.99 16.61
N ALA A 330 5.47 -8.03 16.87
CA ALA A 330 5.80 -9.01 15.85
C ALA A 330 4.55 -9.83 15.49
N ILE A 331 4.13 -9.75 14.23
CA ILE A 331 2.97 -10.48 13.69
C ILE A 331 3.31 -11.88 13.18
N GLY A 332 4.60 -12.21 13.08
CA GLY A 332 5.09 -13.46 12.55
C GLY A 332 6.58 -13.47 12.33
N GLU A 333 7.05 -14.43 11.55
CA GLU A 333 8.46 -14.57 11.20
C GLU A 333 8.65 -15.19 9.82
N LEU A 334 9.79 -14.91 9.20
CA LEU A 334 10.26 -15.57 7.99
C LEU A 334 11.08 -16.81 8.36
N VAL A 335 10.85 -17.89 7.65
CA VAL A 335 11.53 -19.18 7.87
C VAL A 335 12.17 -19.69 6.58
N THR A 336 13.15 -20.55 6.72
CA THR A 336 13.77 -21.24 5.57
C THR A 336 12.71 -22.02 4.79
N ALA A 337 12.68 -21.80 3.47
CA ALA A 337 11.74 -22.48 2.59
C ALA A 337 11.95 -24.01 2.63
N ARG A 338 10.84 -24.74 2.70
CA ARG A 338 10.81 -26.22 2.69
C ARG A 338 9.81 -26.68 1.64
N GLY A 339 10.25 -27.55 0.76
CA GLY A 339 9.37 -28.14 -0.28
C GLY A 339 8.16 -28.84 0.34
N GLY A 340 7.01 -28.77 -0.36
CA GLY A 340 5.76 -29.40 0.06
C GLY A 340 4.99 -28.68 1.16
N ARG A 341 5.43 -27.49 1.59
CA ARG A 341 4.71 -26.61 2.53
C ARG A 341 4.17 -25.37 1.82
N PRO A 342 3.08 -24.78 2.32
CA PRO A 342 2.60 -23.52 1.80
C PRO A 342 3.65 -22.40 2.00
N MET A 343 3.60 -21.39 1.14
CA MET A 343 4.49 -20.23 1.24
C MET A 343 4.23 -19.42 2.50
N ILE A 344 2.96 -19.29 2.89
CA ILE A 344 2.55 -18.59 4.11
C ILE A 344 1.65 -19.50 4.92
N GLU A 345 2.04 -19.79 6.15
CA GLU A 345 1.22 -20.47 7.15
C GLU A 345 0.64 -19.46 8.13
N ILE A 346 -0.66 -19.58 8.48
CA ILE A 346 -1.34 -18.72 9.44
C ILE A 346 -1.78 -19.57 10.63
N ARG A 347 -1.52 -19.10 11.84
CA ARG A 347 -1.84 -19.78 13.11
C ARG A 347 -2.64 -18.87 14.04
#